data_ba9ee8fc372732369999501815a4baf4
#
_entry.id   ba9ee8fc372732369999501815a4baf4
#
_cell.length_a   1.000
_cell.length_b   1.000
_cell.length_c   1.000
_cell.angle_alpha   90.00
_cell.angle_beta   90.00
_cell.angle_gamma   90.00
#
_symmetry.space_group_name_H-M   'P 1'
#
loop_
_entity.id
_entity.type
_entity.pdbx_description
1 polymer ?
#
loop_
_entity_poly.entity_id
_entity_poly.type
_entity_poly.pdbx_seq_one_letter_code
_entity_poly.pdbx_strand_id
1 'polypeptide(L)'
;PDEGSCIMIVGTDLPVTSRQLGRIIRRCSVGLARLGSYIGHGSGEVMVGFSTANRIPAQGDCLNFRCIHESHIDDAFRAVAEATEEAVLRSMLEAHPVTGYTGKVRRSLGEFWQP
;
A
#
# COMPACT_ATOMS: atom_id res chain seq x y z
N PRO A 1 -15.01 0.25 -18.25
CA PRO A 1 -15.00 -0.61 -17.05
C PRO A 1 -13.65 -0.59 -16.36
N ASP A 2 -13.66 -0.73 -15.04
CA ASP A 2 -12.46 -0.83 -14.24
C ASP A 2 -11.95 -2.28 -14.25
N GLU A 3 -10.85 -2.53 -14.94
CA GLU A 3 -10.28 -3.86 -15.12
C GLU A 3 -8.90 -3.99 -14.46
N GLY A 4 -8.48 -2.99 -13.72
CA GLY A 4 -7.19 -3.01 -13.03
C GLY A 4 -7.25 -3.73 -11.70
N SER A 5 -6.09 -4.20 -11.22
CA SER A 5 -5.91 -4.74 -9.87
C SER A 5 -4.61 -4.22 -9.30
N CYS A 6 -4.51 -4.17 -7.98
CA CYS A 6 -3.33 -3.66 -7.32
C CYS A 6 -3.05 -4.43 -6.02
N ILE A 7 -1.79 -4.77 -5.79
CA ILE A 7 -1.34 -5.33 -4.52
C ILE A 7 -0.43 -4.30 -3.86
N MET A 8 -0.74 -3.96 -2.61
CA MET A 8 0.01 -2.99 -1.83
C MET A 8 0.55 -3.65 -0.57
N ILE A 9 1.86 -3.52 -0.36
CA ILE A 9 2.54 -4.04 0.82
C ILE A 9 3.06 -2.85 1.61
N VAL A 10 2.63 -2.74 2.86
CA VAL A 10 3.02 -1.67 3.77
C VAL A 10 3.94 -2.21 4.84
N GLY A 11 5.17 -1.73 4.88
CA GLY A 11 6.11 -1.98 5.97
C GLY A 11 6.22 -0.74 6.84
N THR A 12 6.19 -0.89 8.14
CA THR A 12 6.32 0.22 9.08
C THR A 12 7.12 -0.19 10.31
N ASP A 13 7.75 0.76 10.95
CA ASP A 13 8.36 0.61 12.28
C ASP A 13 7.48 1.18 13.40
N LEU A 14 6.27 1.62 13.07
CA LEU A 14 5.33 2.13 14.03
C LEU A 14 4.82 0.98 14.92
N PRO A 15 4.88 1.11 16.27
CA PRO A 15 4.32 0.09 17.15
C PRO A 15 2.80 0.10 17.06
N VAL A 16 2.25 -0.98 16.53
CA VAL A 16 0.80 -1.11 16.29
C VAL A 16 0.34 -2.52 16.58
N THR A 17 -0.91 -2.64 17.01
CA THR A 17 -1.58 -3.94 17.06
C THR A 17 -1.97 -4.38 15.66
N SER A 18 -2.30 -5.66 15.50
CA SER A 18 -2.84 -6.15 14.22
C SER A 18 -4.10 -5.39 13.81
N ARG A 19 -4.96 -5.05 14.75
CA ARG A 19 -6.17 -4.26 14.49
C ARG A 19 -5.84 -2.86 14.01
N GLN A 20 -4.90 -2.18 14.67
CA GLN A 20 -4.46 -0.84 14.26
C GLN A 20 -3.82 -0.87 12.86
N LEU A 21 -2.96 -1.86 12.61
CA LEU A 21 -2.33 -2.02 11.31
C LEU A 21 -3.37 -2.27 10.21
N GLY A 22 -4.38 -3.09 10.49
CA GLY A 22 -5.50 -3.31 9.56
C GLY A 22 -6.24 -2.03 9.21
N ARG A 23 -6.46 -1.15 10.19
CA ARG A 23 -7.07 0.17 9.96
C ARG A 23 -6.16 1.05 9.08
N ILE A 24 -4.87 1.03 9.33
CA ILE A 24 -3.89 1.83 8.57
C ILE A 24 -3.84 1.37 7.10
N ILE A 25 -3.67 0.09 6.85
CA ILE A 25 -3.53 -0.41 5.48
C ILE A 25 -4.79 -0.24 4.63
N ARG A 26 -5.96 -0.19 5.24
CA ARG A 26 -7.20 0.15 4.51
C ARG A 26 -7.14 1.53 3.88
N ARG A 27 -6.36 2.45 4.42
CA ARG A 27 -6.17 3.81 3.87
C ARG A 27 -5.30 3.83 2.62
N CYS A 28 -4.69 2.72 2.24
CA CYS A 28 -4.09 2.59 0.90
C CYS A 28 -5.12 2.90 -0.20
N SER A 29 -6.38 2.56 0.02
CA SER A 29 -7.46 2.87 -0.92
C SER A 29 -7.64 4.38 -1.15
N VAL A 30 -7.35 5.19 -0.15
CA VAL A 30 -7.37 6.67 -0.28
C VAL A 30 -6.29 7.13 -1.25
N GLY A 31 -5.08 6.57 -1.15
CA GLY A 31 -3.99 6.86 -2.09
C GLY A 31 -4.34 6.49 -3.52
N LEU A 32 -4.95 5.33 -3.73
CA LEU A 32 -5.44 4.92 -5.04
C LEU A 32 -6.55 5.85 -5.56
N ALA A 33 -7.48 6.23 -4.70
CA ALA A 33 -8.57 7.13 -5.07
C ALA A 33 -8.05 8.49 -5.52
N ARG A 34 -6.98 9.00 -4.92
CA ARG A 34 -6.32 10.25 -5.34
C ARG A 34 -5.78 10.18 -6.77
N LEU A 35 -5.48 8.99 -7.26
CA LEU A 35 -5.02 8.76 -8.63
C LEU A 35 -6.17 8.44 -9.59
N GLY A 36 -7.41 8.55 -9.14
CA GLY A 36 -8.59 8.38 -9.96
C GLY A 36 -9.25 7.00 -9.89
N SER A 37 -8.74 6.08 -9.09
CA SER A 37 -9.37 4.77 -8.91
C SER A 37 -10.63 4.89 -8.04
N TYR A 38 -11.69 4.25 -8.45
CA TYR A 38 -12.89 4.08 -7.62
C TYR A 38 -13.05 2.64 -7.11
N ILE A 39 -12.05 1.79 -7.36
CA ILE A 39 -12.00 0.39 -6.91
C ILE A 39 -13.28 -0.33 -7.34
N GLY A 40 -13.45 -0.47 -8.66
CA GLY A 40 -14.67 -1.00 -9.27
C GLY A 40 -14.82 -2.50 -9.08
N HIS A 41 -15.97 -3.01 -9.50
CA HIS A 41 -16.32 -4.43 -9.36
C HIS A 41 -15.33 -5.38 -10.05
N GLY A 42 -14.75 -4.96 -11.18
CA GLY A 42 -13.77 -5.75 -11.93
C GLY A 42 -12.34 -5.63 -11.40
N SER A 43 -12.11 -4.84 -10.36
CA SER A 43 -10.79 -4.60 -9.78
C SER A 43 -10.64 -5.36 -8.47
N GLY A 44 -9.45 -5.92 -8.23
CA GLY A 44 -9.10 -6.55 -6.97
C GLY A 44 -7.91 -5.85 -6.32
N GLU A 45 -8.12 -5.23 -5.17
CA GLU A 45 -7.07 -4.62 -4.37
C GLU A 45 -6.79 -5.48 -3.15
N VAL A 46 -5.52 -5.84 -2.97
CA VAL A 46 -5.05 -6.59 -1.81
C VAL A 46 -4.04 -5.73 -1.07
N MET A 47 -4.23 -5.60 0.21
CA MET A 47 -3.36 -4.83 1.09
C MET A 47 -2.81 -5.75 2.18
N VAL A 48 -1.49 -5.77 2.31
CA VAL A 48 -0.78 -6.54 3.33
C VAL A 48 0.11 -5.57 4.09
N GLY A 49 0.13 -5.70 5.41
CA GLY A 49 0.98 -4.86 6.24
C GLY A 49 1.76 -5.65 7.26
N PHE A 50 2.92 -5.12 7.64
CA PHE A 50 3.70 -5.64 8.75
C PHE A 50 4.38 -4.48 9.49
N SER A 51 4.64 -4.70 10.78
CA SER A 51 5.43 -3.77 11.60
C SER A 51 6.65 -4.48 12.17
N THR A 52 7.75 -3.77 12.19
CA THR A 52 9.02 -4.24 12.77
C THR A 52 9.22 -3.78 14.22
N ALA A 53 8.28 -3.02 14.77
CA ALA A 53 8.43 -2.39 16.09
C ALA A 53 8.41 -3.40 17.25
N ASN A 54 7.54 -4.40 17.17
CA ASN A 54 7.43 -5.43 18.21
C ASN A 54 8.11 -6.70 17.74
N ARG A 55 9.25 -7.00 18.37
CA ARG A 55 9.98 -8.24 18.09
C ARG A 55 9.55 -9.31 19.08
N ILE A 56 9.19 -10.47 18.57
CA ILE A 56 8.72 -11.59 19.35
C ILE A 56 9.91 -12.49 19.65
N PRO A 57 10.32 -12.65 20.94
CA PRO A 57 11.40 -13.56 21.28
C PRO A 57 11.02 -15.01 20.99
N ALA A 58 12.01 -15.82 20.65
CA ALA A 58 11.78 -17.24 20.34
C ALA A 58 11.35 -18.06 21.57
N GLN A 59 11.64 -17.58 22.79
CA GLN A 59 11.37 -18.27 24.04
C GLN A 59 10.80 -17.30 25.06
N GLY A 60 10.08 -17.83 26.04
CA GLY A 60 9.46 -17.08 27.13
C GLY A 60 7.95 -17.33 27.20
N ASP A 61 7.36 -17.05 28.36
CA ASP A 61 5.93 -17.27 28.61
C ASP A 61 5.08 -16.04 28.30
N CYS A 62 5.71 -14.87 28.29
CA CYS A 62 5.01 -13.59 28.12
C CYS A 62 5.76 -12.67 27.17
N LEU A 63 5.01 -11.82 26.49
CA LEU A 63 5.54 -10.79 25.59
C LEU A 63 5.18 -9.41 26.13
N ASN A 64 6.13 -8.49 26.03
CA ASN A 64 5.85 -7.08 26.18
C ASN A 64 5.54 -6.50 24.81
N PHE A 65 4.34 -5.96 24.64
CA PHE A 65 3.85 -5.47 23.38
C PHE A 65 3.52 -3.97 23.50
N ARG A 66 4.06 -3.17 22.60
CA ARG A 66 3.79 -1.73 22.53
C ARG A 66 2.87 -1.43 21.37
N CYS A 67 1.96 -0.49 21.59
CA CYS A 67 1.14 0.05 20.51
C CYS A 67 0.92 1.54 20.72
N ILE A 68 0.68 2.27 19.65
CA ILE A 68 0.35 3.68 19.71
C ILE A 68 -1.00 3.89 20.38
N HIS A 69 -1.16 5.07 20.97
CA HIS A 69 -2.48 5.51 21.42
C HIS A 69 -3.33 5.85 20.20
N GLU A 70 -4.60 5.47 20.20
CA GLU A 70 -5.51 5.67 19.06
C GLU A 70 -5.64 7.15 18.65
N SER A 71 -5.41 8.09 19.58
CA SER A 71 -5.43 9.53 19.27
C SER A 71 -4.35 9.96 18.26
N HIS A 72 -3.34 9.13 18.02
CA HIS A 72 -2.25 9.42 17.09
C HIS A 72 -2.38 8.68 15.76
N ILE A 73 -3.43 7.89 15.57
CA ILE A 73 -3.56 7.02 14.40
C ILE A 73 -3.79 7.80 13.10
N ASP A 74 -4.36 9.01 13.17
CA ASP A 74 -4.62 9.83 11.99
C ASP A 74 -3.34 10.19 11.22
N ASP A 75 -2.24 10.40 11.92
CA ASP A 75 -0.96 10.67 11.26
C ASP A 75 -0.50 9.49 10.42
N ALA A 76 -0.70 8.27 10.93
CA ALA A 76 -0.42 7.05 10.18
C ALA A 76 -1.36 6.88 8.98
N PHE A 77 -2.63 7.24 9.12
CA PHE A 77 -3.60 7.20 8.02
C PHE A 77 -3.18 8.12 6.87
N ARG A 78 -2.77 9.34 7.20
CA ARG A 78 -2.29 10.30 6.19
C ARG A 78 -1.00 9.82 5.55
N ALA A 79 -0.07 9.33 6.34
CA ALA A 79 1.22 8.85 5.85
C ALA A 79 1.05 7.70 4.86
N VAL A 80 0.21 6.71 5.15
CA VAL A 80 0.00 5.58 4.26
C VAL A 80 -0.76 5.98 2.99
N ALA A 81 -1.69 6.91 3.09
CA ALA A 81 -2.39 7.43 1.90
C ALA A 81 -1.41 8.13 0.95
N GLU A 82 -0.55 8.99 1.49
CA GLU A 82 0.47 9.69 0.71
C GLU A 82 1.52 8.74 0.13
N ALA A 83 1.99 7.79 0.93
CA ALA A 83 2.97 6.80 0.48
C ALA A 83 2.41 5.91 -0.64
N THR A 84 1.15 5.51 -0.54
CA THR A 84 0.48 4.70 -1.57
C THR A 84 0.33 5.48 -2.88
N GLU A 85 -0.14 6.72 -2.79
CA GLU A 85 -0.26 7.59 -3.96
C GLU A 85 1.09 7.72 -4.68
N GLU A 86 2.14 8.03 -3.94
CA GLU A 86 3.48 8.16 -4.50
C GLU A 86 4.00 6.83 -5.08
N ALA A 87 3.84 5.73 -4.36
CA ALA A 87 4.34 4.43 -4.80
C ALA A 87 3.66 3.97 -6.11
N VAL A 88 2.34 4.10 -6.20
CA VAL A 88 1.59 3.72 -7.39
C VAL A 88 1.98 4.62 -8.57
N LEU A 89 2.03 5.93 -8.36
CA LEU A 89 2.41 6.88 -9.40
C LEU A 89 3.83 6.59 -9.92
N ARG A 90 4.79 6.38 -9.01
CA ARG A 90 6.16 6.04 -9.39
C ARG A 90 6.24 4.72 -10.14
N SER A 91 5.50 3.71 -9.74
CA SER A 91 5.50 2.42 -10.43
C SER A 91 5.08 2.56 -11.90
N MET A 92 4.12 3.43 -12.17
CA MET A 92 3.66 3.70 -13.53
C MET A 92 4.65 4.56 -14.34
N LEU A 93 5.27 5.54 -13.69
CA LEU A 93 6.22 6.45 -14.35
C LEU A 93 7.55 5.78 -14.66
N GLU A 94 8.04 4.94 -13.76
CA GLU A 94 9.35 4.31 -13.86
C GLU A 94 9.32 2.96 -14.60
N ALA A 95 8.13 2.44 -14.90
CA ALA A 95 7.99 1.21 -15.67
C ALA A 95 8.53 1.39 -17.10
N HIS A 96 9.05 0.31 -17.66
CA HIS A 96 9.45 0.27 -19.05
C HIS A 96 8.38 -0.43 -19.90
N PRO A 97 8.23 -0.10 -21.18
CA PRO A 97 7.34 -0.82 -22.06
C PRO A 97 7.70 -2.31 -22.11
N VAL A 98 6.69 -3.16 -22.12
CA VAL A 98 6.88 -4.62 -22.15
C VAL A 98 6.00 -5.21 -23.24
N THR A 99 6.59 -6.12 -24.03
CA THR A 99 5.85 -6.90 -25.02
C THR A 99 5.50 -8.25 -24.41
N GLY A 100 4.20 -8.54 -24.29
CA GLY A 100 3.71 -9.80 -23.77
C GLY A 100 3.87 -10.95 -24.76
N TYR A 101 3.61 -12.17 -24.31
CA TYR A 101 3.79 -13.38 -25.12
C TYR A 101 2.88 -13.42 -26.37
N THR A 102 1.76 -12.69 -26.37
CA THR A 102 0.87 -12.56 -27.53
C THR A 102 1.29 -11.47 -28.53
N GLY A 103 2.42 -10.78 -28.27
CA GLY A 103 2.88 -9.66 -29.07
C GLY A 103 2.27 -8.32 -28.69
N LYS A 104 1.39 -8.27 -27.70
CA LYS A 104 0.77 -7.03 -27.23
C LYS A 104 1.76 -6.20 -26.42
N VAL A 105 1.96 -4.94 -26.82
CA VAL A 105 2.84 -4.01 -26.13
C VAL A 105 2.06 -3.31 -25.02
N ARG A 106 2.64 -3.31 -23.82
CA ARG A 106 2.19 -2.51 -22.69
C ARG A 106 3.13 -1.33 -22.53
N ARG A 107 2.60 -0.14 -22.66
CA ARG A 107 3.38 1.11 -22.59
C ARG A 107 3.42 1.63 -21.16
N SER A 108 4.38 2.49 -20.85
CA SER A 108 4.49 3.10 -19.53
C SER A 108 3.93 4.52 -19.53
N LEU A 109 3.50 4.97 -18.34
CA LEU A 109 3.02 6.34 -18.17
C LEU A 109 4.12 7.36 -18.45
N GLY A 110 5.38 7.03 -18.13
CA GLY A 110 6.53 7.91 -18.37
C GLY A 110 6.75 8.30 -19.83
N GLU A 111 6.21 7.54 -20.77
CA GLU A 111 6.27 7.91 -22.21
C GLU A 111 5.35 9.08 -22.55
N PHE A 112 4.32 9.31 -21.73
CA PHE A 112 3.27 10.28 -22.04
C PHE A 112 3.28 11.48 -21.09
N TRP A 113 3.87 11.33 -19.92
CA TRP A 113 3.81 12.34 -18.88
C TRP A 113 5.11 12.41 -18.09
N GLN A 114 5.65 13.62 -17.99
CA GLN A 114 6.83 13.94 -17.18
C GLN A 114 6.40 14.94 -16.13
N PRO A 115 6.39 14.55 -14.84
CA PRO A 115 6.03 15.46 -13.75
C PRO A 115 7.07 16.56 -13.51
#